data_2640eca88eaaf04b3e4ee36fbcccf938
#
_entry.id   2640eca88eaaf04b3e4ee36fbcccf938
#
_cell.length_a   1.000
_cell.length_b   1.000
_cell.length_c   1.000
_cell.angle_alpha   90.00
_cell.angle_beta   90.00
_cell.angle_gamma   90.00
#
_symmetry.space_group_name_H-M   'P 1'
#
loop_
_entity.id
_entity.type
_entity.pdbx_description
1 polymer ?
#
loop_
_entity_poly.entity_id
_entity_poly.type
_entity_poly.pdbx_seq_one_letter_code
_entity_poly.pdbx_strand_id
1 'polypeptide(L)'
;PVMLSLPQERRNQLGEASLEIAVRELFEWGEMQTDPNFGNYLVRLGNGDDVNDKIVLLDFGAIRQFDENLLTVARNLIHAGYNHNKDEMVKAMTGYEFFDAMPESIKPGMADVFLIATEAFSCPANNPDMPAGVMDEQDRYDWKKSQLHSRVMQQAAQSMASRYFSVPPKEFMFISRKFIGAYTFMTVIEAKTNVRKMIREFA
;
A
#
# COMPACT_ATOMS: atom_id res chain seq x y z
N PRO A 1 5.13 10.99 19.13
CA PRO A 1 6.11 12.01 19.51
C PRO A 1 7.56 11.49 19.47
N VAL A 2 7.86 10.34 20.11
CA VAL A 2 9.23 9.78 20.15
C VAL A 2 9.78 9.50 18.75
N MET A 3 8.98 8.97 17.85
CA MET A 3 9.43 8.66 16.50
C MET A 3 9.77 9.90 15.66
N LEU A 4 9.06 11.02 15.86
CA LEU A 4 9.34 12.28 15.17
C LEU A 4 10.64 12.95 15.64
N SER A 5 11.18 12.59 16.80
CA SER A 5 12.48 13.07 17.25
C SER A 5 13.67 12.31 16.66
N LEU A 6 13.41 11.18 15.95
CA LEU A 6 14.45 10.44 15.26
C LEU A 6 14.94 11.21 14.01
N PRO A 7 16.21 11.03 13.63
CA PRO A 7 16.72 11.50 12.35
C PRO A 7 15.86 11.01 11.19
N GLN A 8 15.76 11.81 10.11
CA GLN A 8 14.94 11.47 8.95
C GLN A 8 15.24 10.07 8.39
N GLU A 9 16.52 9.69 8.29
CA GLU A 9 16.92 8.40 7.76
C GLU A 9 16.39 7.22 8.58
N ARG A 10 16.41 7.31 9.91
CA ARG A 10 15.85 6.27 10.78
C ARG A 10 14.32 6.17 10.64
N ARG A 11 13.64 7.30 10.45
CA ARG A 11 12.20 7.32 10.14
C ARG A 11 11.90 6.68 8.79
N ASN A 12 12.74 6.93 7.80
CA ASN A 12 12.64 6.31 6.47
C ASN A 12 12.78 4.79 6.56
N GLN A 13 13.82 4.29 7.23
CA GLN A 13 14.04 2.85 7.42
C GLN A 13 12.88 2.15 8.13
N LEU A 14 12.30 2.77 9.18
CA LEU A 14 11.12 2.25 9.86
C LEU A 14 9.89 2.23 8.94
N GLY A 15 9.72 3.26 8.12
CA GLY A 15 8.66 3.33 7.14
C GLY A 15 8.79 2.23 6.09
N GLU A 16 9.97 2.07 5.51
CA GLU A 16 10.26 1.01 4.54
C GLU A 16 10.02 -0.38 5.13
N ALA A 17 10.52 -0.65 6.35
CA ALA A 17 10.30 -1.92 7.02
C ALA A 17 8.81 -2.22 7.25
N SER A 18 8.00 -1.21 7.60
CA SER A 18 6.55 -1.38 7.77
C SER A 18 5.84 -1.76 6.49
N LEU A 19 6.21 -1.13 5.37
CA LEU A 19 5.63 -1.45 4.07
C LEU A 19 6.16 -2.78 3.54
N GLU A 20 7.45 -3.08 3.72
CA GLU A 20 8.06 -4.33 3.32
C GLU A 20 7.36 -5.53 3.97
N ILE A 21 7.01 -5.45 5.26
CA ILE A 21 6.22 -6.50 5.92
C ILE A 21 4.91 -6.74 5.16
N ALA A 22 4.13 -5.70 4.83
CA ALA A 22 2.87 -5.86 4.13
C ALA A 22 3.05 -6.45 2.71
N VAL A 23 4.10 -6.06 2.01
CA VAL A 23 4.43 -6.57 0.68
C VAL A 23 4.84 -8.04 0.74
N ARG A 24 5.73 -8.43 1.69
CA ARG A 24 6.15 -9.83 1.87
C ARG A 24 5.01 -10.72 2.32
N GLU A 25 4.18 -10.26 3.25
CA GLU A 25 2.99 -11.00 3.68
C GLU A 25 2.09 -11.34 2.49
N LEU A 26 1.87 -10.38 1.58
CA LEU A 26 1.01 -10.59 0.43
C LEU A 26 1.67 -11.43 -0.68
N PHE A 27 2.88 -11.06 -1.11
CA PHE A 27 3.46 -11.57 -2.36
C PHE A 27 4.47 -12.70 -2.18
N GLU A 28 5.12 -12.78 -1.03
CA GLU A 28 6.12 -13.80 -0.75
C GLU A 28 5.53 -14.96 0.06
N TRP A 29 4.78 -14.63 1.13
CA TRP A 29 4.24 -15.67 2.03
C TRP A 29 2.82 -16.10 1.67
N GLY A 30 2.05 -15.28 0.96
CA GLY A 30 0.63 -15.54 0.68
C GLY A 30 -0.25 -15.56 1.93
N GLU A 31 0.28 -15.06 3.04
CA GLU A 31 -0.36 -15.02 4.35
C GLU A 31 -0.18 -13.62 4.95
N MET A 32 -1.25 -13.08 5.53
CA MET A 32 -1.22 -11.73 6.11
C MET A 32 -1.83 -11.71 7.50
N GLN A 33 -1.16 -11.02 8.41
CA GLN A 33 -1.76 -10.63 9.69
C GLN A 33 -2.81 -9.54 9.44
N THR A 34 -4.07 -9.83 9.73
CA THR A 34 -5.23 -9.03 9.32
C THR A 34 -5.82 -8.17 10.44
N ASP A 35 -5.29 -8.24 11.66
CA ASP A 35 -5.67 -7.35 12.76
C ASP A 35 -4.97 -5.99 12.59
N PRO A 36 -5.70 -4.90 12.32
CA PRO A 36 -5.12 -3.58 12.08
C PRO A 36 -4.64 -2.86 13.34
N ASN A 37 -4.61 -3.55 14.49
CA ASN A 37 -4.24 -2.94 15.76
C ASN A 37 -2.74 -2.60 15.79
N PHE A 38 -2.41 -1.32 15.83
CA PHE A 38 -1.02 -0.87 15.99
C PHE A 38 -0.37 -1.33 17.30
N GLY A 39 -1.15 -1.72 18.31
CA GLY A 39 -0.65 -2.35 19.54
C GLY A 39 0.05 -3.70 19.30
N ASN A 40 -0.15 -4.32 18.15
CA ASN A 40 0.53 -5.55 17.74
C ASN A 40 1.93 -5.31 17.18
N TYR A 41 2.38 -4.05 17.14
CA TYR A 41 3.69 -3.64 16.64
C TYR A 41 4.44 -2.87 17.72
N LEU A 42 5.67 -3.26 18.00
CA LEU A 42 6.60 -2.47 18.77
C LEU A 42 7.75 -1.98 17.89
N VAL A 43 8.25 -0.80 18.18
CA VAL A 43 9.49 -0.31 17.60
C VAL A 43 10.59 -0.40 18.66
N ARG A 44 11.57 -1.26 18.39
CA ARG A 44 12.79 -1.34 19.18
C ARG A 44 13.83 -0.44 18.53
N LEU A 45 14.17 0.64 19.22
CA LEU A 45 15.19 1.58 18.76
C LEU A 45 16.58 1.02 19.06
N GLY A 46 17.46 1.11 18.07
CA GLY A 46 18.88 0.79 18.23
C GLY A 46 19.60 1.85 19.08
N ASN A 47 20.58 1.41 19.85
CA ASN A 47 21.38 2.24 20.75
C ASN A 47 22.88 2.08 20.48
N GLY A 48 23.64 3.15 20.68
CA GLY A 48 25.10 3.11 20.59
C GLY A 48 25.59 2.64 19.22
N ASP A 49 26.36 1.56 19.22
CA ASP A 49 26.93 1.00 17.98
C ASP A 49 25.90 0.20 17.14
N ASP A 50 24.80 -0.28 17.74
CA ASP A 50 23.68 -0.89 17.03
C ASP A 50 22.58 0.15 16.78
N VAL A 51 22.70 0.87 15.67
CA VAL A 51 21.70 1.86 15.21
C VAL A 51 20.56 1.24 14.40
N ASN A 52 20.43 -0.10 14.38
CA ASN A 52 19.40 -0.78 13.65
C ASN A 52 18.06 -0.75 14.41
N ASP A 53 17.14 0.09 13.95
CA ASP A 53 15.76 0.09 14.43
C ASP A 53 15.03 -1.14 13.88
N LYS A 54 14.16 -1.73 14.72
CA LYS A 54 13.40 -2.94 14.30
C LYS A 54 11.92 -2.77 14.63
N ILE A 55 11.07 -3.18 13.70
CA ILE A 55 9.66 -3.43 13.98
C ILE A 55 9.55 -4.85 14.51
N VAL A 56 8.94 -5.00 15.68
CA VAL A 56 8.70 -6.28 16.34
C VAL A 56 7.20 -6.57 16.28
N LEU A 57 6.84 -7.68 15.64
CA LEU A 57 5.46 -8.16 15.58
C LEU A 57 5.15 -8.96 16.85
N LEU A 58 4.07 -8.63 17.54
CA LEU A 58 3.72 -9.22 18.84
C LEU A 58 2.63 -10.27 18.77
N ASP A 59 1.70 -10.15 17.83
CA ASP A 59 0.53 -11.02 17.75
C ASP A 59 0.31 -11.53 16.32
N PHE A 60 0.15 -12.85 16.21
CA PHE A 60 -0.12 -13.57 14.98
C PHE A 60 -1.48 -14.30 15.00
N GLY A 61 -2.35 -13.96 15.95
CA GLY A 61 -3.64 -14.63 16.16
C GLY A 61 -4.66 -14.49 15.03
N ALA A 62 -4.45 -13.53 14.12
CA ALA A 62 -5.38 -13.23 13.03
C ALA A 62 -4.72 -13.35 11.65
N ILE A 63 -3.96 -14.44 11.41
CA ILE A 63 -3.37 -14.70 10.10
C ILE A 63 -4.42 -15.26 9.14
N ARG A 64 -4.40 -14.81 7.89
CA ARG A 64 -5.22 -15.30 6.78
C ARG A 64 -4.34 -15.65 5.60
N GLN A 65 -4.61 -16.82 5.02
CA GLN A 65 -4.07 -17.25 3.74
C GLN A 65 -4.94 -16.71 2.60
N PHE A 66 -4.29 -16.40 1.50
CA PHE A 66 -4.94 -15.96 0.27
C PHE A 66 -4.79 -17.01 -0.81
N ASP A 67 -5.82 -17.14 -1.65
CA ASP A 67 -5.76 -18.05 -2.81
C ASP A 67 -4.91 -17.46 -3.94
N GLU A 68 -4.39 -18.34 -4.80
CA GLU A 68 -3.50 -17.95 -5.90
C GLU A 68 -4.18 -17.04 -6.94
N ASN A 69 -5.51 -17.11 -7.09
CA ASN A 69 -6.23 -16.22 -8.01
C ASN A 69 -6.18 -14.78 -7.52
N LEU A 70 -6.44 -14.58 -6.21
CA LEU A 70 -6.34 -13.26 -5.59
C LEU A 70 -4.91 -12.72 -5.63
N LEU A 71 -3.91 -13.57 -5.35
CA LEU A 71 -2.50 -13.16 -5.40
C LEU A 71 -2.07 -12.78 -6.82
N THR A 72 -2.53 -13.52 -7.83
CA THR A 72 -2.29 -13.21 -9.24
C THR A 72 -2.88 -11.86 -9.62
N VAL A 73 -4.14 -11.63 -9.25
CA VAL A 73 -4.80 -10.33 -9.50
C VAL A 73 -4.08 -9.20 -8.77
N ALA A 74 -3.68 -9.42 -7.51
CA ALA A 74 -2.92 -8.42 -6.75
C ALA A 74 -1.58 -8.06 -7.41
N ARG A 75 -0.83 -9.05 -7.94
CA ARG A 75 0.40 -8.80 -8.71
C ARG A 75 0.12 -7.98 -9.97
N ASN A 76 -0.92 -8.35 -10.72
CA ASN A 76 -1.32 -7.63 -11.93
C ASN A 76 -1.73 -6.17 -11.63
N LEU A 77 -2.46 -5.93 -10.53
CA LEU A 77 -2.83 -4.58 -10.09
C LEU A 77 -1.58 -3.74 -9.72
N ILE A 78 -0.62 -4.33 -9.02
CA ILE A 78 0.65 -3.65 -8.68
C ILE A 78 1.45 -3.35 -9.94
N HIS A 79 1.54 -4.28 -10.90
CA HIS A 79 2.23 -4.07 -12.18
C HIS A 79 1.58 -2.91 -12.97
N ALA A 80 0.25 -2.92 -13.10
CA ALA A 80 -0.48 -1.84 -13.77
C ALA A 80 -0.29 -0.49 -13.04
N GLY A 81 -0.25 -0.51 -11.71
CA GLY A 81 0.02 0.66 -10.86
C GLY A 81 1.44 1.20 -11.04
N TYR A 82 2.44 0.32 -11.15
CA TYR A 82 3.83 0.69 -11.43
C TYR A 82 3.93 1.45 -12.77
N ASN A 83 3.24 0.96 -13.81
CA ASN A 83 3.16 1.61 -15.10
C ASN A 83 2.22 2.84 -15.12
N HIS A 84 1.42 3.02 -14.08
CA HIS A 84 0.34 4.00 -13.97
C HIS A 84 -0.59 3.96 -15.20
N ASN A 85 -0.96 2.77 -15.61
CA ASN A 85 -1.75 2.52 -16.81
C ASN A 85 -3.17 2.08 -16.45
N LYS A 86 -4.16 2.93 -16.75
CA LYS A 86 -5.57 2.69 -16.40
C LYS A 86 -6.17 1.50 -17.15
N ASP A 87 -5.82 1.31 -18.42
CA ASP A 87 -6.35 0.20 -19.21
C ASP A 87 -5.78 -1.14 -18.73
N GLU A 88 -4.49 -1.18 -18.39
CA GLU A 88 -3.87 -2.33 -17.73
C GLU A 88 -4.50 -2.59 -16.35
N MET A 89 -4.81 -1.54 -15.58
CA MET A 89 -5.46 -1.66 -14.28
C MET A 89 -6.86 -2.28 -14.42
N VAL A 90 -7.66 -1.88 -15.40
CA VAL A 90 -8.96 -2.49 -15.70
C VAL A 90 -8.80 -3.96 -16.09
N LYS A 91 -7.82 -4.28 -16.95
CA LYS A 91 -7.52 -5.67 -17.35
C LYS A 91 -7.06 -6.52 -16.17
N ALA A 92 -6.26 -5.94 -15.25
CA ALA A 92 -5.77 -6.62 -14.07
C ALA A 92 -6.89 -7.09 -13.11
N MET A 93 -8.07 -6.49 -13.19
CA MET A 93 -9.23 -6.89 -12.40
C MET A 93 -9.97 -8.13 -12.95
N THR A 94 -9.49 -8.77 -14.00
CA THR A 94 -10.09 -10.00 -14.54
C THR A 94 -9.54 -11.25 -13.84
N GLY A 95 -10.34 -12.32 -13.78
CA GLY A 95 -9.95 -13.61 -13.22
C GLY A 95 -10.16 -13.74 -11.70
N TYR A 96 -10.84 -12.80 -11.09
CA TYR A 96 -11.30 -12.90 -9.72
C TYR A 96 -12.80 -12.62 -9.65
N GLU A 97 -13.58 -13.55 -9.12
CA GLU A 97 -15.05 -13.57 -9.18
C GLU A 97 -15.71 -12.22 -8.84
N PHE A 98 -15.20 -11.54 -7.82
CA PHE A 98 -15.73 -10.23 -7.43
C PHE A 98 -15.62 -9.18 -8.53
N PHE A 99 -14.48 -9.11 -9.21
CA PHE A 99 -14.28 -8.14 -10.28
C PHE A 99 -14.96 -8.58 -11.56
N ASP A 100 -15.03 -9.90 -11.81
CA ASP A 100 -15.72 -10.42 -13.00
C ASP A 100 -17.24 -10.19 -12.92
N ALA A 101 -17.80 -10.25 -11.72
CA ALA A 101 -19.22 -9.91 -11.46
C ALA A 101 -19.52 -8.40 -11.47
N MET A 102 -18.48 -7.55 -11.48
CA MET A 102 -18.65 -6.09 -11.44
C MET A 102 -19.09 -5.57 -12.84
N PRO A 103 -20.11 -4.70 -12.89
CA PRO A 103 -20.49 -4.05 -14.16
C PRO A 103 -19.31 -3.32 -14.80
N GLU A 104 -19.14 -3.46 -16.12
CA GLU A 104 -18.05 -2.84 -16.87
C GLU A 104 -17.99 -1.31 -16.68
N SER A 105 -19.14 -0.66 -16.48
CA SER A 105 -19.22 0.79 -16.25
C SER A 105 -18.60 1.24 -14.90
N ILE A 106 -18.40 0.32 -13.96
CA ILE A 106 -17.85 0.60 -12.62
C ILE A 106 -16.35 0.38 -12.57
N LYS A 107 -15.82 -0.54 -13.36
CA LYS A 107 -14.39 -0.89 -13.38
C LYS A 107 -13.45 0.32 -13.55
N PRO A 108 -13.73 1.29 -14.44
CA PRO A 108 -12.88 2.48 -14.56
C PRO A 108 -12.75 3.32 -13.28
N GLY A 109 -13.85 3.44 -12.52
CA GLY A 109 -13.83 4.15 -11.23
C GLY A 109 -13.05 3.38 -10.15
N MET A 110 -13.13 2.04 -10.16
CA MET A 110 -12.32 1.19 -9.29
C MET A 110 -10.84 1.26 -9.68
N ALA A 111 -10.53 1.29 -10.98
CA ALA A 111 -9.17 1.47 -11.47
C ALA A 111 -8.55 2.80 -10.96
N ASP A 112 -9.31 3.89 -10.90
CA ASP A 112 -8.85 5.16 -10.34
C ASP A 112 -8.48 5.03 -8.85
N VAL A 113 -9.23 4.26 -8.06
CA VAL A 113 -8.89 3.98 -6.66
C VAL A 113 -7.56 3.23 -6.57
N PHE A 114 -7.35 2.20 -7.40
CA PHE A 114 -6.11 1.42 -7.39
C PHE A 114 -4.91 2.21 -7.91
N LEU A 115 -5.07 3.05 -8.92
CA LEU A 115 -4.01 3.92 -9.42
C LEU A 115 -3.53 4.89 -8.33
N ILE A 116 -4.46 5.48 -7.57
CA ILE A 116 -4.08 6.31 -6.42
C ILE A 116 -3.43 5.45 -5.33
N ALA A 117 -3.99 4.29 -4.99
CA ALA A 117 -3.44 3.43 -3.95
C ALA A 117 -2.01 2.95 -4.25
N THR A 118 -1.66 2.82 -5.52
CA THR A 118 -0.33 2.39 -5.99
C THR A 118 0.57 3.55 -6.40
N GLU A 119 0.15 4.81 -6.23
CA GLU A 119 0.90 6.00 -6.68
C GLU A 119 2.36 6.02 -6.21
N ALA A 120 2.62 5.66 -4.95
CA ALA A 120 3.98 5.65 -4.40
C ALA A 120 4.91 4.65 -5.11
N PHE A 121 4.36 3.64 -5.78
CA PHE A 121 5.10 2.64 -6.56
C PHE A 121 5.26 3.05 -8.02
N SER A 122 4.48 4.01 -8.51
CA SER A 122 4.47 4.40 -9.92
C SER A 122 5.75 5.14 -10.32
N CYS A 123 6.11 5.05 -11.61
CA CYS A 123 7.15 5.89 -12.18
C CYS A 123 6.60 7.33 -12.33
N PRO A 124 7.25 8.35 -11.76
CA PRO A 124 6.78 9.74 -11.87
C PRO A 124 6.59 10.21 -13.31
N ALA A 125 7.42 9.72 -14.23
CA ALA A 125 7.30 10.05 -15.66
C ALA A 125 6.01 9.54 -16.30
N ASN A 126 5.42 8.48 -15.73
CA ASN A 126 4.18 7.87 -16.22
C ASN A 126 2.94 8.38 -15.46
N ASN A 127 3.14 9.12 -14.36
CA ASN A 127 2.05 9.58 -13.50
C ASN A 127 1.94 11.11 -13.49
N PRO A 128 1.23 11.70 -14.47
CA PRO A 128 1.03 13.15 -14.54
C PRO A 128 0.15 13.69 -13.39
N ASP A 129 -0.65 12.83 -12.76
CA ASP A 129 -1.58 13.19 -11.68
C ASP A 129 -0.91 13.16 -10.30
N MET A 130 0.37 12.76 -10.23
CA MET A 130 1.14 12.78 -8.99
C MET A 130 1.25 14.21 -8.46
N PRO A 131 0.91 14.47 -7.18
CA PRO A 131 0.98 15.83 -6.65
C PRO A 131 2.39 16.43 -6.74
N ALA A 132 2.48 17.69 -7.12
CA ALA A 132 3.75 18.34 -7.32
C ALA A 132 4.63 18.33 -6.06
N GLY A 133 5.87 17.90 -6.22
CA GLY A 133 6.90 17.89 -5.17
C GLY A 133 6.69 16.84 -4.09
N VAL A 134 5.90 15.78 -4.33
CA VAL A 134 5.88 14.60 -3.45
C VAL A 134 7.06 13.67 -3.68
N MET A 135 7.70 13.75 -4.84
CA MET A 135 8.98 13.10 -5.12
C MET A 135 10.12 14.09 -4.95
N ASP A 136 11.18 13.67 -4.30
CA ASP A 136 12.42 14.45 -4.19
C ASP A 136 13.44 14.05 -5.29
N GLU A 137 14.59 14.75 -5.31
CA GLU A 137 15.66 14.52 -6.28
C GLU A 137 16.34 13.14 -6.14
N GLN A 138 16.12 12.44 -5.02
CA GLN A 138 16.60 11.09 -4.75
C GLN A 138 15.53 10.02 -5.03
N ASP A 139 14.47 10.37 -5.74
CA ASP A 139 13.34 9.49 -6.03
C ASP A 139 12.62 8.95 -4.78
N ARG A 140 12.66 9.68 -3.66
CA ARG A 140 11.94 9.32 -2.44
C ARG A 140 10.58 9.99 -2.42
N TYR A 141 9.56 9.20 -2.11
CA TYR A 141 8.18 9.65 -1.97
C TYR A 141 7.94 10.23 -0.57
N ASP A 142 7.47 11.48 -0.49
CA ASP A 142 7.15 12.18 0.76
C ASP A 142 5.73 11.82 1.22
N TRP A 143 5.64 10.88 2.16
CA TRP A 143 4.38 10.35 2.65
C TRP A 143 3.53 11.39 3.39
N LYS A 144 4.16 12.32 4.11
CA LYS A 144 3.43 13.39 4.77
C LYS A 144 2.82 14.37 3.76
N LYS A 145 3.60 14.78 2.78
CA LYS A 145 3.16 15.74 1.77
C LYS A 145 2.08 15.17 0.85
N SER A 146 2.22 13.89 0.49
CA SER A 146 1.28 13.22 -0.40
C SER A 146 -0.09 13.00 0.20
N GLN A 147 -0.19 12.80 1.53
CA GLN A 147 -1.43 12.40 2.22
C GLN A 147 -2.13 11.21 1.53
N LEU A 148 -1.34 10.26 1.01
CA LEU A 148 -1.82 9.19 0.14
C LEU A 148 -2.97 8.40 0.77
N HIS A 149 -2.85 8.03 2.05
CA HIS A 149 -3.90 7.30 2.77
C HIS A 149 -5.25 8.03 2.74
N SER A 150 -5.24 9.37 2.94
CA SER A 150 -6.47 10.18 2.93
C SER A 150 -7.06 10.29 1.53
N ARG A 151 -6.22 10.44 0.51
CA ARG A 151 -6.63 10.51 -0.90
C ARG A 151 -7.24 9.19 -1.38
N VAL A 152 -6.64 8.05 -1.02
CA VAL A 152 -7.21 6.73 -1.30
C VAL A 152 -8.59 6.57 -0.65
N MET A 153 -8.72 6.93 0.63
CA MET A 153 -10.00 6.85 1.34
C MET A 153 -11.06 7.76 0.73
N GLN A 154 -10.69 8.96 0.32
CA GLN A 154 -11.60 9.91 -0.33
C GLN A 154 -12.09 9.36 -1.69
N GLN A 155 -11.18 8.85 -2.51
CA GLN A 155 -11.53 8.27 -3.83
C GLN A 155 -12.40 7.03 -3.67
N ALA A 156 -12.09 6.15 -2.71
CA ALA A 156 -12.91 4.99 -2.40
C ALA A 156 -14.32 5.40 -1.96
N ALA A 157 -14.46 6.40 -1.09
CA ALA A 157 -15.76 6.90 -0.65
C ALA A 157 -16.60 7.48 -1.81
N GLN A 158 -15.97 8.18 -2.76
CA GLN A 158 -16.65 8.68 -3.96
C GLN A 158 -17.13 7.52 -4.85
N SER A 159 -16.32 6.47 -5.01
CA SER A 159 -16.69 5.28 -5.78
C SER A 159 -17.83 4.49 -5.11
N MET A 160 -17.86 4.46 -3.77
CA MET A 160 -18.94 3.83 -2.98
C MET A 160 -20.30 4.55 -3.11
N ALA A 161 -20.32 5.82 -3.45
CA ALA A 161 -21.55 6.58 -3.66
C ALA A 161 -22.34 6.12 -4.92
N SER A 162 -21.74 5.27 -5.76
CA SER A 162 -22.43 4.66 -6.89
C SER A 162 -23.49 3.65 -6.42
N ARG A 163 -24.70 3.71 -6.98
CA ARG A 163 -25.76 2.72 -6.71
C ARG A 163 -25.44 1.29 -7.15
N TYR A 164 -24.36 1.09 -7.87
CA TYR A 164 -23.85 -0.21 -8.31
C TYR A 164 -22.70 -0.71 -7.44
N PHE A 165 -22.41 -0.03 -6.34
CA PHE A 165 -21.37 -0.46 -5.41
C PHE A 165 -21.75 -1.82 -4.82
N SER A 166 -20.81 -2.77 -4.89
CA SER A 166 -20.87 -4.04 -4.16
C SER A 166 -19.78 -4.06 -3.09
N VAL A 167 -20.09 -4.68 -1.96
CA VAL A 167 -19.13 -4.79 -0.85
C VAL A 167 -17.97 -5.69 -1.30
N PRO A 168 -16.72 -5.21 -1.24
CA PRO A 168 -15.57 -6.04 -1.58
C PRO A 168 -15.50 -7.30 -0.70
N PRO A 169 -14.93 -8.40 -1.22
CA PRO A 169 -14.66 -9.59 -0.41
C PRO A 169 -13.82 -9.23 0.81
N LYS A 170 -14.02 -9.99 1.89
CA LYS A 170 -13.31 -9.76 3.16
C LYS A 170 -11.80 -9.80 3.00
N GLU A 171 -11.29 -10.67 2.15
CA GLU A 171 -9.86 -10.81 1.83
C GLU A 171 -9.30 -9.51 1.27
N PHE A 172 -10.02 -8.91 0.32
CA PHE A 172 -9.64 -7.63 -0.28
C PHE A 172 -9.68 -6.49 0.75
N MET A 173 -10.67 -6.51 1.66
CA MET A 173 -10.73 -5.54 2.75
C MET A 173 -9.57 -5.66 3.73
N PHE A 174 -9.09 -6.88 4.01
CA PHE A 174 -7.92 -7.10 4.85
C PHE A 174 -6.64 -6.54 4.22
N ILE A 175 -6.42 -6.85 2.93
CA ILE A 175 -5.28 -6.29 2.16
C ILE A 175 -5.33 -4.77 2.20
N SER A 176 -6.48 -4.17 1.87
CA SER A 176 -6.64 -2.71 1.85
C SER A 176 -6.35 -2.08 3.22
N ARG A 177 -6.84 -2.67 4.31
CA ARG A 177 -6.59 -2.19 5.68
C ARG A 177 -5.11 -2.22 6.02
N LYS A 178 -4.41 -3.31 5.65
CA LYS A 178 -2.98 -3.46 5.91
C LYS A 178 -2.18 -2.36 5.22
N PHE A 179 -2.40 -2.16 3.92
CA PHE A 179 -1.69 -1.13 3.16
C PHE A 179 -2.04 0.29 3.62
N ILE A 180 -3.31 0.59 3.88
CA ILE A 180 -3.71 1.90 4.42
C ILE A 180 -3.09 2.12 5.80
N GLY A 181 -3.01 1.10 6.63
CA GLY A 181 -2.30 1.15 7.92
C GLY A 181 -0.83 1.51 7.73
N ALA A 182 -0.11 0.82 6.84
CA ALA A 182 1.29 1.13 6.52
C ALA A 182 1.45 2.57 6.00
N TYR A 183 0.60 3.02 5.08
CA TYR A 183 0.63 4.39 4.54
C TYR A 183 0.37 5.44 5.63
N THR A 184 -0.58 5.15 6.53
CA THR A 184 -0.86 6.02 7.70
C THR A 184 0.37 6.11 8.60
N PHE A 185 1.00 4.98 8.91
CA PHE A 185 2.21 4.94 9.71
C PHE A 185 3.32 5.79 9.07
N MET A 186 3.61 5.58 7.79
CA MET A 186 4.62 6.33 7.04
C MET A 186 4.33 7.84 7.02
N THR A 187 3.05 8.21 6.90
CA THR A 187 2.61 9.61 6.98
C THR A 187 2.86 10.20 8.37
N VAL A 188 2.51 9.47 9.43
CA VAL A 188 2.65 9.92 10.82
C VAL A 188 4.10 10.11 11.23
N ILE A 189 4.99 9.22 10.79
CA ILE A 189 6.44 9.34 11.05
C ILE A 189 7.16 10.26 10.07
N GLU A 190 6.43 10.85 9.12
CA GLU A 190 6.95 11.72 8.07
C GLU A 190 8.09 11.08 7.27
N ALA A 191 7.90 9.81 6.90
CA ALA A 191 8.88 9.07 6.12
C ALA A 191 9.02 9.62 4.70
N LYS A 192 10.23 9.48 4.13
CA LYS A 192 10.54 9.73 2.72
C LYS A 192 11.29 8.52 2.18
N THR A 193 10.67 7.77 1.28
CA THR A 193 11.17 6.45 0.92
C THR A 193 11.10 6.18 -0.57
N ASN A 194 12.03 5.37 -1.09
CA ASN A 194 11.96 4.87 -2.46
C ASN A 194 11.41 3.45 -2.48
N VAL A 195 10.09 3.33 -2.39
CA VAL A 195 9.39 2.04 -2.34
C VAL A 195 9.27 1.35 -3.70
N ARG A 196 9.56 2.05 -4.80
CA ARG A 196 9.53 1.47 -6.15
C ARG A 196 10.54 0.33 -6.32
N LYS A 197 11.72 0.47 -5.70
CA LYS A 197 12.75 -0.58 -5.75
C LYS A 197 12.25 -1.87 -5.09
N MET A 198 11.59 -1.73 -3.95
CA MET A 198 11.02 -2.86 -3.20
C MET A 198 9.97 -3.60 -4.03
N ILE A 199 9.03 -2.86 -4.64
CA ILE A 199 7.92 -3.50 -5.36
C ILE A 199 8.37 -4.22 -6.65
N ARG A 200 9.47 -3.79 -7.27
CA ARG A 200 10.03 -4.45 -8.46
C ARG A 200 10.42 -5.91 -8.24
N GLU A 201 10.70 -6.30 -7.01
CA GLU A 201 11.07 -7.68 -6.68
C GLU A 201 9.84 -8.59 -6.65
N PHE A 202 8.62 -8.02 -6.60
CA PHE A 202 7.36 -8.74 -6.44
C PHE A 202 6.34 -8.50 -7.59
N ALA A 203 6.62 -7.56 -8.51
CA ALA A 203 5.74 -7.18 -9.62
C ALA A 203 6.05 -7.94 -10.91
#